data_c9545c27462be49c976df57f39491f77
#
_entry.id   c9545c27462be49c976df57f39491f77
#
_cell.length_a   1.000
_cell.length_b   1.000
_cell.length_c   1.000
_cell.angle_alpha   90.00
_cell.angle_beta   90.00
_cell.angle_gamma   90.00
#
_symmetry.space_group_name_H-M   'P 1'
#
loop_
_entity.id
_entity.type
_entity.pdbx_description
1 polymer ?
#
loop_
_entity_poly.entity_id
_entity_poly.type
_entity_poly.pdbx_seq_one_letter_code
_entity_poly.pdbx_strand_id
1 'polypeptide(L)'
;FKPDYNVDMFRSHCYICHFYTVNRKIIDQVGFMRSDYDGSQDYDFMFRCIEKANGVYHVPKILYHWRMHPLSTAANPESKMYCYEAGQRAIEDHYRRTGVNATVEIIRPLYGMYRTRYHVEGQPLVSIIIPNMNHKKLLKTCIDSLFTKNTYKNFEIIIVENNSDEDEIFDYYQQLESEHDNIHVVKWENSFNYSAINNFGVKYAKG
;
A
#
# COMPACT_ATOMS: atom_id res chain seq x y z
N PHE A 1 -20.43 -2.75 -2.67
CA PHE A 1 -19.95 -1.45 -2.17
C PHE A 1 -18.49 -1.29 -2.55
N LYS A 2 -18.07 -0.07 -2.93
CA LYS A 2 -16.70 0.28 -3.29
C LYS A 2 -16.15 1.24 -2.23
N PRO A 3 -14.84 1.18 -1.91
CA PRO A 3 -14.21 2.20 -1.06
C PRO A 3 -14.03 3.51 -1.81
N ASP A 4 -13.59 4.55 -1.09
CA ASP A 4 -13.07 5.76 -1.71
C ASP A 4 -11.83 5.45 -2.54
N TYR A 5 -11.45 6.39 -3.41
CA TYR A 5 -10.32 6.16 -4.30
C TYR A 5 -9.03 5.92 -3.52
N ASN A 6 -8.40 4.80 -3.83
CA ASN A 6 -7.07 4.44 -3.35
C ASN A 6 -6.23 3.98 -4.53
N VAL A 7 -5.10 4.63 -4.76
CA VAL A 7 -4.24 4.39 -5.93
C VAL A 7 -3.66 2.97 -5.94
N ASP A 8 -3.22 2.47 -4.79
CA ASP A 8 -2.59 1.15 -4.71
C ASP A 8 -3.62 0.03 -4.89
N MET A 9 -4.83 0.21 -4.34
CA MET A 9 -5.93 -0.69 -4.60
C MET A 9 -6.33 -0.67 -6.08
N PHE A 10 -6.34 0.51 -6.73
CA PHE A 10 -6.65 0.61 -8.15
C PHE A 10 -5.55 -0.01 -9.02
N ARG A 11 -4.30 0.04 -8.61
CA ARG A 11 -3.17 -0.65 -9.25
C ARG A 11 -3.22 -2.17 -9.07
N SER A 12 -3.96 -2.67 -8.08
CA SER A 12 -4.11 -4.11 -7.84
C SER A 12 -5.32 -4.75 -8.51
N HIS A 13 -6.39 -3.98 -8.78
CA HIS A 13 -7.53 -4.42 -9.58
C HIS A 13 -8.44 -3.25 -9.97
N CYS A 14 -9.16 -3.41 -11.07
CA CYS A 14 -10.10 -2.40 -11.58
C CYS A 14 -11.40 -2.35 -10.73
N TYR A 15 -11.32 -1.92 -9.46
CA TYR A 15 -12.48 -1.91 -8.57
C TYR A 15 -13.49 -0.79 -8.86
N ILE A 16 -13.09 0.29 -9.53
CA ILE A 16 -13.99 1.37 -9.92
C ILE A 16 -15.04 0.84 -10.90
N CYS A 17 -14.61 0.08 -11.93
CA CYS A 17 -15.46 -0.63 -12.86
C CYS A 17 -16.65 0.24 -13.37
N HIS A 18 -17.87 -0.27 -13.34
CA HIS A 18 -19.06 0.46 -13.72
C HIS A 18 -19.76 1.03 -12.46
N PHE A 19 -20.26 2.21 -12.45
CA PHE A 19 -20.29 3.18 -13.52
C PHE A 19 -19.42 4.38 -13.10
N TYR A 20 -18.75 5.03 -14.03
CA TYR A 20 -17.92 6.20 -13.75
C TYR A 20 -18.22 7.33 -14.75
N THR A 21 -17.98 8.57 -14.33
CA THR A 21 -18.12 9.77 -15.15
C THR A 21 -16.81 10.54 -15.14
N VAL A 22 -16.49 11.15 -16.27
CA VAL A 22 -15.25 11.91 -16.45
C VAL A 22 -15.58 13.30 -16.99
N ASN A 23 -14.87 14.31 -16.48
CA ASN A 23 -14.99 15.66 -17.01
C ASN A 23 -14.53 15.68 -18.48
N ARG A 24 -15.33 16.31 -19.35
CA ARG A 24 -15.04 16.41 -20.79
C ARG A 24 -13.65 16.97 -21.07
N LYS A 25 -13.19 17.97 -20.32
CA LYS A 25 -11.86 18.56 -20.48
C LYS A 25 -10.71 17.56 -20.25
N ILE A 26 -10.93 16.53 -19.43
CA ILE A 26 -9.95 15.47 -19.25
C ILE A 26 -9.94 14.54 -20.47
N ILE A 27 -11.11 14.19 -20.99
CA ILE A 27 -11.23 13.36 -22.20
C ILE A 27 -10.52 14.04 -23.38
N ASP A 28 -10.69 15.35 -23.53
CA ASP A 28 -10.05 16.13 -24.59
C ASP A 28 -8.49 16.12 -24.49
N GLN A 29 -7.94 15.90 -23.28
CA GLN A 29 -6.50 15.77 -23.06
C GLN A 29 -5.96 14.35 -23.27
N VAL A 30 -6.72 13.32 -22.81
CA VAL A 30 -6.24 11.94 -22.80
C VAL A 30 -6.69 11.12 -24.00
N GLY A 31 -7.68 11.62 -24.76
CA GLY A 31 -8.32 10.91 -25.87
C GLY A 31 -9.32 9.86 -25.40
N PHE A 32 -9.76 9.01 -26.32
CA PHE A 32 -10.77 7.98 -26.08
C PHE A 32 -10.12 6.64 -25.67
N MET A 33 -10.96 5.61 -25.52
CA MET A 33 -10.51 4.24 -25.29
C MET A 33 -9.64 3.73 -26.45
N ARG A 34 -8.66 2.91 -26.14
CA ARG A 34 -7.68 2.37 -27.09
C ARG A 34 -7.92 0.89 -27.32
N SER A 35 -7.98 0.44 -28.57
CA SER A 35 -8.21 -0.97 -28.96
C SER A 35 -7.07 -1.90 -28.50
N ASP A 36 -5.86 -1.39 -28.32
CA ASP A 36 -4.72 -2.18 -27.80
C ASP A 36 -4.98 -2.79 -26.40
N TYR A 37 -6.01 -2.27 -25.71
CA TYR A 37 -6.44 -2.70 -24.39
C TYR A 37 -7.82 -3.36 -24.38
N ASP A 38 -8.29 -3.88 -25.54
CA ASP A 38 -9.59 -4.54 -25.63
C ASP A 38 -9.75 -5.61 -24.54
N GLY A 39 -10.90 -5.56 -23.84
CA GLY A 39 -11.22 -6.38 -22.67
C GLY A 39 -10.87 -5.72 -21.33
N SER A 40 -9.98 -4.71 -21.31
CA SER A 40 -9.65 -3.84 -20.17
C SER A 40 -9.41 -2.39 -20.61
N GLN A 41 -10.06 -1.97 -21.71
CA GLN A 41 -9.95 -0.64 -22.29
C GLN A 41 -10.44 0.47 -21.33
N ASP A 42 -11.39 0.14 -20.47
CA ASP A 42 -11.89 1.02 -19.40
C ASP A 42 -10.84 1.24 -18.31
N TYR A 43 -10.07 0.21 -17.97
CA TYR A 43 -9.00 0.30 -16.98
C TYR A 43 -7.88 1.21 -17.44
N ASP A 44 -7.40 1.04 -18.69
CA ASP A 44 -6.44 1.96 -19.31
C ASP A 44 -6.97 3.39 -19.36
N PHE A 45 -8.22 3.57 -19.81
CA PHE A 45 -8.84 4.87 -19.92
C PHE A 45 -8.95 5.58 -18.57
N MET A 46 -9.38 4.86 -17.53
CA MET A 46 -9.46 5.39 -16.16
C MET A 46 -8.10 5.82 -15.62
N PHE A 47 -7.03 5.03 -15.81
CA PHE A 47 -5.68 5.45 -15.42
C PHE A 47 -5.28 6.76 -16.06
N ARG A 48 -5.45 6.89 -17.39
CA ARG A 48 -5.10 8.13 -18.11
C ARG A 48 -5.93 9.32 -17.63
N CYS A 49 -7.21 9.12 -17.32
CA CYS A 49 -8.07 10.17 -16.78
C CYS A 49 -7.65 10.59 -15.38
N ILE A 50 -7.37 9.62 -14.50
CA ILE A 50 -6.94 9.86 -13.11
C ILE A 50 -5.61 10.61 -13.06
N GLU A 51 -4.67 10.29 -13.95
CA GLU A 51 -3.37 10.97 -14.07
C GLU A 51 -3.49 12.47 -14.41
N LYS A 52 -4.60 12.90 -14.96
CA LYS A 52 -4.90 14.31 -15.35
C LYS A 52 -5.95 14.97 -14.47
N ALA A 53 -6.60 14.21 -13.59
CA ALA A 53 -7.65 14.71 -12.72
C ALA A 53 -7.07 15.38 -11.47
N ASN A 54 -7.71 16.43 -10.99
CA ASN A 54 -7.40 17.06 -9.71
C ASN A 54 -7.90 16.23 -8.51
N GLY A 55 -8.75 15.22 -8.77
CA GLY A 55 -9.27 14.32 -7.74
C GLY A 55 -10.27 13.33 -8.32
N VAL A 56 -10.49 12.26 -7.53
CA VAL A 56 -11.47 11.22 -7.82
C VAL A 56 -12.47 11.20 -6.66
N TYR A 57 -13.75 11.33 -6.97
CA TYR A 57 -14.82 11.41 -5.97
C TYR A 57 -15.69 10.18 -6.05
N HIS A 58 -15.93 9.56 -4.91
CA HIS A 58 -16.83 8.44 -4.78
C HIS A 58 -18.23 8.91 -4.40
N VAL A 59 -19.24 8.42 -5.11
CA VAL A 59 -20.65 8.62 -4.75
C VAL A 59 -21.16 7.33 -4.09
N PRO A 60 -21.29 7.25 -2.74
CA PRO A 60 -21.58 6.01 -2.01
C PRO A 60 -23.08 5.66 -2.06
N LYS A 61 -23.61 5.53 -3.28
CA LYS A 61 -25.00 5.18 -3.56
C LYS A 61 -25.11 4.07 -4.57
N ILE A 62 -26.17 3.25 -4.50
CA ILE A 62 -26.46 2.22 -5.52
C ILE A 62 -27.14 2.90 -6.70
N LEU A 63 -26.35 3.23 -7.74
CA LEU A 63 -26.82 3.96 -8.92
C LEU A 63 -26.74 3.14 -10.20
N TYR A 64 -26.19 1.93 -10.14
CA TYR A 64 -25.97 1.09 -11.31
C TYR A 64 -26.27 -0.36 -11.00
N HIS A 65 -26.96 -1.05 -11.92
CA HIS A 65 -27.26 -2.47 -11.86
C HIS A 65 -26.59 -3.18 -13.03
N TRP A 66 -25.63 -4.07 -12.73
CA TRP A 66 -24.98 -4.86 -13.76
C TRP A 66 -25.75 -6.15 -14.02
N ARG A 67 -26.23 -6.28 -15.26
CA ARG A 67 -26.96 -7.48 -15.67
C ARG A 67 -26.01 -8.67 -15.81
N MET A 68 -26.29 -9.75 -15.10
CA MET A 68 -25.56 -11.00 -15.26
C MET A 68 -25.88 -11.64 -16.62
N HIS A 69 -24.85 -12.17 -17.28
CA HIS A 69 -24.97 -12.90 -18.53
C HIS A 69 -24.05 -14.12 -18.50
N PRO A 70 -24.50 -15.34 -18.96
CA PRO A 70 -23.71 -16.57 -18.90
C PRO A 70 -22.35 -16.50 -19.62
N LEU A 71 -22.24 -15.67 -20.66
CA LEU A 71 -21.01 -15.48 -21.44
C LEU A 71 -20.13 -14.34 -20.93
N SER A 72 -20.42 -13.80 -19.75
CA SER A 72 -19.57 -12.75 -19.16
C SER A 72 -18.31 -13.35 -18.52
N THR A 73 -17.23 -12.57 -18.48
CA THR A 73 -15.97 -12.93 -17.77
C THR A 73 -16.19 -13.23 -16.29
N ALA A 74 -17.24 -12.66 -15.69
CA ALA A 74 -17.62 -12.93 -14.30
C ALA A 74 -18.10 -14.38 -14.10
N ALA A 75 -18.71 -15.01 -15.15
CA ALA A 75 -19.18 -16.39 -15.09
C ALA A 75 -18.10 -17.41 -15.48
N ASN A 76 -17.19 -17.05 -16.39
CA ASN A 76 -16.07 -17.89 -16.83
C ASN A 76 -14.80 -17.05 -17.03
N PRO A 77 -13.99 -16.85 -15.99
CA PRO A 77 -12.78 -16.03 -16.05
C PRO A 77 -11.77 -16.53 -17.09
N GLU A 78 -11.63 -17.84 -17.28
CA GLU A 78 -10.63 -18.41 -18.19
C GLU A 78 -10.96 -18.23 -19.68
N SER A 79 -12.21 -17.92 -20.00
CA SER A 79 -12.65 -17.76 -21.40
C SER A 79 -12.05 -16.55 -22.11
N LYS A 80 -11.49 -15.57 -21.36
CA LYS A 80 -11.02 -14.30 -21.90
C LYS A 80 -9.70 -13.86 -21.25
N MET A 81 -8.69 -14.71 -21.27
CA MET A 81 -7.37 -14.42 -20.69
C MET A 81 -6.76 -13.12 -21.21
N TYR A 82 -7.02 -12.79 -22.49
CA TYR A 82 -6.53 -11.54 -23.10
C TYR A 82 -6.97 -10.27 -22.35
N CYS A 83 -8.12 -10.31 -21.66
CA CYS A 83 -8.60 -9.17 -20.87
C CYS A 83 -7.66 -8.90 -19.69
N TYR A 84 -7.18 -9.95 -19.02
CA TYR A 84 -6.27 -9.81 -17.87
C TYR A 84 -4.87 -9.38 -18.30
N GLU A 85 -4.41 -9.87 -19.45
CA GLU A 85 -3.16 -9.41 -20.05
C GLU A 85 -3.25 -7.95 -20.48
N ALA A 86 -4.39 -7.52 -21.03
CA ALA A 86 -4.64 -6.11 -21.35
C ALA A 86 -4.67 -5.24 -20.08
N GLY A 87 -5.26 -5.74 -18.99
CA GLY A 87 -5.25 -5.05 -17.70
C GLY A 87 -3.85 -4.94 -17.10
N GLN A 88 -3.03 -5.98 -17.20
CA GLN A 88 -1.62 -5.92 -16.82
C GLN A 88 -0.88 -4.83 -17.60
N ARG A 89 -1.01 -4.83 -18.94
CA ARG A 89 -0.41 -3.78 -19.79
C ARG A 89 -0.90 -2.38 -19.44
N ALA A 90 -2.17 -2.22 -19.05
CA ALA A 90 -2.71 -0.93 -18.63
C ALA A 90 -2.02 -0.38 -17.37
N ILE A 91 -1.73 -1.25 -16.40
CA ILE A 91 -0.98 -0.89 -15.19
C ILE A 91 0.48 -0.57 -15.53
N GLU A 92 1.14 -1.39 -16.35
CA GLU A 92 2.52 -1.17 -16.79
C GLU A 92 2.68 0.14 -17.55
N ASP A 93 1.72 0.48 -18.42
CA ASP A 93 1.67 1.77 -19.11
C ASP A 93 1.46 2.94 -18.16
N HIS A 94 0.58 2.77 -17.15
CA HIS A 94 0.42 3.76 -16.10
C HIS A 94 1.74 4.01 -15.37
N TYR A 95 2.48 2.97 -15.00
CA TYR A 95 3.78 3.12 -14.34
C TYR A 95 4.81 3.83 -15.23
N ARG A 96 4.84 3.49 -16.51
CA ARG A 96 5.73 4.15 -17.48
C ARG A 96 5.42 5.65 -17.60
N ARG A 97 4.14 6.04 -17.65
CA ARG A 97 3.72 7.45 -17.72
C ARG A 97 3.97 8.22 -16.43
N THR A 98 3.91 7.55 -15.28
CA THR A 98 4.06 8.18 -13.95
C THR A 98 5.46 8.05 -13.37
N GLY A 99 6.40 7.40 -14.09
CA GLY A 99 7.77 7.21 -13.63
C GLY A 99 7.93 6.21 -12.48
N VAL A 100 6.95 5.32 -12.28
CA VAL A 100 7.01 4.28 -11.25
C VAL A 100 7.83 3.10 -11.76
N ASN A 101 8.94 2.78 -11.08
CA ASN A 101 9.78 1.62 -11.39
C ASN A 101 9.20 0.37 -10.71
N ALA A 102 8.45 -0.44 -11.46
CA ALA A 102 7.80 -1.63 -10.93
C ALA A 102 7.52 -2.65 -12.04
N THR A 103 7.34 -3.91 -11.66
CA THR A 103 6.82 -4.99 -12.51
C THR A 103 5.43 -5.42 -12.05
N VAL A 104 4.62 -5.90 -12.98
CA VAL A 104 3.23 -6.32 -12.71
C VAL A 104 3.06 -7.79 -13.05
N GLU A 105 2.42 -8.54 -12.18
CA GLU A 105 2.13 -9.97 -12.35
C GLU A 105 0.63 -10.23 -12.20
N ILE A 106 0.06 -11.08 -13.07
CA ILE A 106 -1.31 -11.59 -12.89
C ILE A 106 -1.28 -12.63 -11.77
N ILE A 107 -2.14 -12.48 -10.75
CA ILE A 107 -2.24 -13.44 -9.64
C ILE A 107 -3.15 -14.60 -10.05
N ARG A 108 -2.60 -15.79 -10.24
CA ARG A 108 -3.38 -17.01 -10.52
C ARG A 108 -3.69 -17.74 -9.20
N PRO A 109 -4.93 -18.25 -9.00
CA PRO A 109 -6.08 -18.22 -9.92
C PRO A 109 -7.00 -17.00 -9.76
N LEU A 110 -6.57 -15.93 -9.09
CA LEU A 110 -7.37 -14.72 -8.83
C LEU A 110 -7.33 -13.77 -10.03
N TYR A 111 -7.92 -14.19 -11.14
CA TYR A 111 -7.94 -13.41 -12.37
C TYR A 111 -8.58 -12.02 -12.18
N GLY A 112 -7.95 -10.99 -12.77
CA GLY A 112 -8.31 -9.59 -12.55
C GLY A 112 -7.66 -8.97 -11.33
N MET A 113 -6.89 -9.76 -10.55
CA MET A 113 -6.00 -9.25 -9.51
C MET A 113 -4.55 -9.23 -10.00
N TYR A 114 -3.85 -8.15 -9.69
CA TYR A 114 -2.48 -7.91 -10.10
C TYR A 114 -1.59 -7.66 -8.90
N ARG A 115 -0.38 -8.19 -8.94
CA ARG A 115 0.66 -7.89 -7.96
C ARG A 115 1.66 -6.93 -8.59
N THR A 116 1.83 -5.79 -7.96
CA THR A 116 2.92 -4.88 -8.26
C THR A 116 4.13 -5.21 -7.40
N ARG A 117 5.29 -5.35 -8.03
CA ARG A 117 6.60 -5.41 -7.37
C ARG A 117 7.34 -4.12 -7.65
N TYR A 118 7.38 -3.24 -6.66
CA TYR A 118 8.13 -2.00 -6.75
C TYR A 118 9.62 -2.29 -6.65
N HIS A 119 10.41 -1.73 -7.56
CA HIS A 119 11.87 -1.78 -7.52
C HIS A 119 12.36 -0.58 -6.73
N VAL A 120 12.70 -0.81 -5.46
CA VAL A 120 13.19 0.25 -4.57
C VAL A 120 14.61 0.61 -4.98
N GLU A 121 14.84 1.88 -5.30
CA GLU A 121 16.17 2.39 -5.62
C GLU A 121 16.90 2.82 -4.34
N GLY A 122 18.17 2.41 -4.23
CA GLY A 122 18.98 2.70 -3.05
C GLY A 122 18.58 1.88 -1.82
N GLN A 123 18.87 2.44 -0.67
CA GLN A 123 18.53 1.88 0.63
C GLN A 123 17.90 3.00 1.51
N PRO A 124 16.62 3.34 1.31
CA PRO A 124 15.97 4.35 2.15
C PRO A 124 15.95 3.91 3.62
N LEU A 125 16.03 4.88 4.54
CA LEU A 125 15.93 4.59 5.96
C LEU A 125 14.52 4.06 6.28
N VAL A 126 14.46 3.00 7.09
CA VAL A 126 13.20 2.39 7.57
C VAL A 126 13.10 2.60 9.07
N SER A 127 12.07 3.30 9.55
CA SER A 127 11.82 3.47 10.98
C SER A 127 10.88 2.38 11.48
N ILE A 128 11.34 1.60 12.47
CA ILE A 128 10.59 0.53 13.13
C ILE A 128 10.09 1.07 14.47
N ILE A 129 8.77 1.22 14.61
CA ILE A 129 8.16 1.74 15.83
C ILE A 129 7.66 0.57 16.67
N ILE A 130 8.11 0.50 17.92
CA ILE A 130 7.80 -0.60 18.85
C ILE A 130 7.21 -0.02 20.13
N PRO A 131 5.89 0.02 20.31
CA PRO A 131 5.30 0.28 21.61
C PRO A 131 5.66 -0.84 22.58
N ASN A 132 6.15 -0.46 23.76
CA ASN A 132 6.53 -1.43 24.79
C ASN A 132 6.08 -0.96 26.17
N MET A 133 5.66 -1.91 27.00
CA MET A 133 5.39 -1.74 28.42
C MET A 133 5.92 -2.97 29.13
N ASN A 134 6.93 -2.81 30.00
CA ASN A 134 7.59 -3.96 30.65
C ASN A 134 8.09 -5.01 29.63
N HIS A 135 7.90 -6.30 29.87
CA HIS A 135 8.17 -7.41 28.94
C HIS A 135 9.57 -7.42 28.31
N LYS A 136 10.62 -7.11 29.08
CA LYS A 136 12.02 -7.09 28.64
C LYS A 136 12.41 -8.29 27.78
N LYS A 137 11.99 -9.51 28.15
CA LYS A 137 12.32 -10.72 27.39
C LYS A 137 11.74 -10.73 25.97
N LEU A 138 10.51 -10.25 25.80
CA LEU A 138 9.88 -10.16 24.48
C LEU A 138 10.53 -9.09 23.64
N LEU A 139 10.78 -7.91 24.22
CA LEU A 139 11.47 -6.83 23.54
C LEU A 139 12.86 -7.28 23.09
N LYS A 140 13.62 -7.92 23.98
CA LYS A 140 14.94 -8.46 23.65
C LYS A 140 14.87 -9.43 22.47
N THR A 141 13.95 -10.37 22.48
CA THR A 141 13.77 -11.32 21.36
C THR A 141 13.47 -10.61 20.04
N CYS A 142 12.64 -9.56 20.08
CA CYS A 142 12.32 -8.73 18.93
C CYS A 142 13.57 -8.01 18.39
N ILE A 143 14.28 -7.30 19.25
CA ILE A 143 15.51 -6.55 18.89
C ILE A 143 16.58 -7.51 18.36
N ASP A 144 16.88 -8.60 19.06
CA ASP A 144 17.86 -9.59 18.60
C ASP A 144 17.50 -10.12 17.20
N SER A 145 16.21 -10.34 16.91
CA SER A 145 15.79 -10.81 15.59
C SER A 145 15.98 -9.77 14.49
N LEU A 146 15.77 -8.50 14.78
CA LEU A 146 15.99 -7.40 13.85
C LEU A 146 17.47 -7.26 13.46
N PHE A 147 18.38 -7.46 14.41
CA PHE A 147 19.81 -7.40 14.12
C PHE A 147 20.37 -8.69 13.48
N THR A 148 19.85 -9.86 13.84
CA THR A 148 20.42 -11.15 13.40
C THR A 148 19.76 -11.70 12.13
N LYS A 149 18.45 -11.55 11.95
CA LYS A 149 17.69 -12.15 10.85
C LYS A 149 17.37 -11.17 9.72
N ASN A 150 17.32 -9.86 10.00
CA ASN A 150 17.02 -8.86 8.99
C ASN A 150 18.21 -8.68 8.04
N THR A 151 17.94 -8.78 6.75
CA THR A 151 18.93 -8.53 5.69
C THR A 151 19.06 -7.06 5.33
N TYR A 152 18.02 -6.25 5.58
CA TYR A 152 18.04 -4.81 5.34
C TYR A 152 18.75 -4.09 6.50
N LYS A 153 19.77 -3.29 6.20
CA LYS A 153 20.64 -2.72 7.23
C LYS A 153 20.39 -1.24 7.52
N ASN A 154 19.73 -0.51 6.62
CA ASN A 154 19.45 0.91 6.83
C ASN A 154 18.11 1.10 7.55
N PHE A 155 18.11 0.86 8.85
CA PHE A 155 16.91 1.04 9.70
C PHE A 155 17.25 1.71 11.03
N GLU A 156 16.26 2.34 11.61
CA GLU A 156 16.26 2.81 13.01
C GLU A 156 15.10 2.18 13.77
N ILE A 157 15.20 2.13 15.10
CA ILE A 157 14.18 1.60 15.98
C ILE A 157 13.75 2.70 16.96
N ILE A 158 12.47 3.00 16.99
CA ILE A 158 11.87 3.91 17.96
C ILE A 158 11.05 3.07 18.94
N ILE A 159 11.57 2.86 20.13
CA ILE A 159 10.85 2.19 21.21
C ILE A 159 9.99 3.24 21.91
N VAL A 160 8.68 3.05 21.91
CA VAL A 160 7.76 3.94 22.62
C VAL A 160 7.41 3.31 23.96
N GLU A 161 8.10 3.77 25.01
CA GLU A 161 7.87 3.36 26.38
C GLU A 161 6.49 3.82 26.86
N ASN A 162 5.69 2.89 27.39
CA ASN A 162 4.30 3.14 27.80
C ASN A 162 4.05 2.78 29.26
N ASN A 163 4.49 3.64 30.18
CA ASN A 163 4.20 3.53 31.61
C ASN A 163 4.63 2.18 32.24
N SER A 164 5.83 1.70 31.91
CA SER A 164 6.44 0.57 32.58
C SER A 164 6.70 0.86 34.06
N ASP A 165 6.67 -0.17 34.90
CA ASP A 165 6.90 -0.12 36.35
C ASP A 165 7.97 -1.10 36.84
N GLU A 166 8.60 -1.85 35.92
CA GLU A 166 9.70 -2.79 36.21
C GLU A 166 11.05 -2.10 35.96
N ASP A 167 11.88 -1.96 37.00
CA ASP A 167 13.20 -1.27 36.88
C ASP A 167 14.09 -1.91 35.80
N GLU A 168 14.04 -3.22 35.66
CA GLU A 168 14.87 -3.95 34.69
C GLU A 168 14.64 -3.56 33.22
N ILE A 169 13.47 -3.00 32.88
CA ILE A 169 13.21 -2.58 31.52
C ILE A 169 13.92 -1.24 31.22
N PHE A 170 13.99 -0.34 32.19
CA PHE A 170 14.67 0.93 32.05
C PHE A 170 16.19 0.75 31.92
N ASP A 171 16.78 -0.16 32.71
CA ASP A 171 18.19 -0.55 32.56
C ASP A 171 18.44 -1.11 31.15
N TYR A 172 17.52 -1.91 30.64
CA TYR A 172 17.63 -2.48 29.29
C TYR A 172 17.49 -1.41 28.18
N TYR A 173 16.64 -0.41 28.36
CA TYR A 173 16.55 0.73 27.42
C TYR A 173 17.87 1.48 27.37
N GLN A 174 18.47 1.80 28.51
CA GLN A 174 19.77 2.48 28.57
C GLN A 174 20.86 1.64 27.89
N GLN A 175 20.87 0.33 28.14
CA GLN A 175 21.80 -0.58 27.48
C GLN A 175 21.64 -0.51 25.94
N LEU A 176 20.40 -0.63 25.42
CA LEU A 176 20.12 -0.59 23.99
C LEU A 176 20.60 0.70 23.33
N GLU A 177 20.31 1.85 23.93
CA GLU A 177 20.74 3.16 23.41
C GLU A 177 22.27 3.33 23.49
N SER A 178 22.94 2.71 24.46
CA SER A 178 24.41 2.75 24.56
C SER A 178 25.12 1.83 23.55
N GLU A 179 24.49 0.70 23.20
CA GLU A 179 25.07 -0.30 22.30
C GLU A 179 24.74 -0.03 20.82
N HIS A 180 23.68 0.76 20.52
CA HIS A 180 23.13 0.95 19.18
C HIS A 180 22.74 2.40 18.89
N ASP A 181 23.48 3.08 18.05
CA ASP A 181 23.20 4.48 17.65
C ASP A 181 21.87 4.66 16.90
N ASN A 182 21.30 3.56 16.39
CA ASN A 182 20.05 3.55 15.64
C ASN A 182 18.84 3.09 16.46
N ILE A 183 18.95 3.03 17.79
CA ILE A 183 17.83 2.79 18.71
C ILE A 183 17.58 4.03 19.54
N HIS A 184 16.31 4.44 19.62
CA HIS A 184 15.89 5.59 20.42
C HIS A 184 14.67 5.20 21.26
N VAL A 185 14.69 5.57 22.55
CA VAL A 185 13.56 5.37 23.45
C VAL A 185 12.84 6.68 23.69
N VAL A 186 11.54 6.71 23.46
CA VAL A 186 10.69 7.89 23.68
C VAL A 186 9.53 7.52 24.62
N LYS A 187 9.18 8.41 25.54
CA LYS A 187 8.21 8.14 26.58
C LYS A 187 6.82 8.64 26.20
N TRP A 188 5.83 7.75 26.23
CA TRP A 188 4.40 8.04 26.11
C TRP A 188 3.77 8.10 27.50
N GLU A 189 3.42 9.30 27.97
CA GLU A 189 2.94 9.55 29.36
C GLU A 189 1.41 9.41 29.51
N ASN A 190 0.68 9.15 28.44
CA ASN A 190 -0.77 9.01 28.48
C ASN A 190 -1.20 7.55 28.65
N SER A 191 -2.51 7.35 28.87
CA SER A 191 -3.09 6.00 28.87
C SER A 191 -2.87 5.29 27.54
N PHE A 192 -2.81 3.97 27.58
CA PHE A 192 -2.59 3.15 26.38
C PHE A 192 -3.71 3.37 25.35
N ASN A 193 -3.31 3.73 24.15
CA ASN A 193 -4.14 3.71 22.94
C ASN A 193 -3.25 3.35 21.78
N TYR A 194 -3.48 2.20 21.16
CA TYR A 194 -2.60 1.64 20.13
C TYR A 194 -2.33 2.60 18.96
N SER A 195 -3.37 3.24 18.45
CA SER A 195 -3.21 4.18 17.34
C SER A 195 -2.46 5.45 17.76
N ALA A 196 -2.79 5.99 18.93
CA ALA A 196 -2.17 7.22 19.43
C ALA A 196 -0.68 7.03 19.74
N ILE A 197 -0.31 5.90 20.37
CA ILE A 197 1.08 5.62 20.73
C ILE A 197 1.95 5.40 19.48
N ASN A 198 1.44 4.72 18.46
CA ASN A 198 2.15 4.57 17.19
C ASN A 198 2.29 5.91 16.47
N ASN A 199 1.21 6.71 16.39
CA ASN A 199 1.26 8.06 15.81
C ASN A 199 2.22 9.00 16.56
N PHE A 200 2.39 8.78 17.86
CA PHE A 200 3.39 9.51 18.65
C PHE A 200 4.82 9.08 18.24
N GLY A 201 5.08 7.78 18.15
CA GLY A 201 6.37 7.25 17.71
C GLY A 201 6.78 7.75 16.32
N VAL A 202 5.84 7.87 15.37
CA VAL A 202 6.09 8.42 14.02
C VAL A 202 6.70 9.82 14.06
N LYS A 203 6.41 10.64 15.07
CA LYS A 203 6.99 12.00 15.17
C LYS A 203 8.51 12.02 15.37
N TYR A 204 9.10 10.92 15.80
CA TYR A 204 10.52 10.73 16.01
C TYR A 204 11.19 9.95 14.88
N ALA A 205 10.41 9.39 13.98
CA ALA A 205 10.88 8.65 12.82
C ALA A 205 11.54 9.60 11.79
N LYS A 206 12.62 9.13 11.16
CA LYS A 206 13.39 9.85 10.13
C LYS A 206 13.31 9.15 8.77
N GLY A 207 12.79 7.90 8.75
CA GLY A 207 12.63 7.07 7.56
C GLY A 207 11.19 6.95 7.07
#